data_e29dce78f64c6c87c6ad9f5db8578456
#
_entry.id   e29dce78f64c6c87c6ad9f5db8578456
#
_cell.length_a   1.000
_cell.length_b   1.000
_cell.length_c   1.000
_cell.angle_alpha   90.00
_cell.angle_beta   90.00
_cell.angle_gamma   90.00
#
_symmetry.space_group_name_H-M   'P 1'
#
loop_
_entity.id
_entity.type
_entity.pdbx_description
1 polymer ?
#
loop_
_entity_poly.entity_id
_entity_poly.type
_entity_poly.pdbx_seq_one_letter_code
_entity_poly.pdbx_strand_id
1 'polypeptide(L)'
;MRPRGLLAWMGGLGSALAAGYLGYLGVVGSRRVVTPSLHALDETEGLPASPAELGLPHEEVRFTTDDGVTLDGWLIPAARETRAAVILLHGFSWHRVPWLSFFVPWLRTRYNVLQFDFRGHGASDRAAITLGTTERRDVAAAVRLLEGRGFGPIALYGISMGGATAIIAAPELRVAAVIADAAYADIRHPIANRMREQRLPLPDIGSRLIILGAALRARTRLISPIDRVAGIAPRGLLLIAPRQDRLVSWRQSVRLYESAEDPKELFVVDGAEHGEARAVGGDAYERRVLAFLERYLEPQTPRAQAEERTGRRL
;
A
#
# COMPACT_ATOMS: atom_id res chain seq x y z
N MET A 1 -35.04 -44.76 -16.69
CA MET A 1 -33.69 -44.28 -17.06
C MET A 1 -32.66 -45.17 -16.37
N ARG A 2 -31.64 -45.65 -17.08
CA ARG A 2 -30.59 -46.49 -16.49
C ARG A 2 -29.74 -45.62 -15.55
N PRO A 3 -29.38 -46.11 -14.35
CA PRO A 3 -28.65 -45.29 -13.33
C PRO A 3 -27.36 -44.65 -13.85
N ARG A 4 -26.72 -45.24 -14.86
CA ARG A 4 -25.52 -44.67 -15.53
C ARG A 4 -25.80 -43.37 -16.30
N GLY A 5 -27.00 -43.21 -16.88
CA GLY A 5 -27.37 -41.98 -17.59
C GLY A 5 -27.57 -40.81 -16.61
N LEU A 6 -28.19 -41.06 -15.47
CA LEU A 6 -28.42 -40.03 -14.43
C LEU A 6 -27.10 -39.51 -13.85
N LEU A 7 -26.15 -40.40 -13.53
CA LEU A 7 -24.82 -40.04 -13.03
C LEU A 7 -24.01 -39.22 -14.06
N ALA A 8 -24.09 -39.57 -15.35
CA ALA A 8 -23.42 -38.80 -16.41
C ALA A 8 -24.03 -37.39 -16.57
N TRP A 9 -25.36 -37.28 -16.48
CA TRP A 9 -26.07 -36.00 -16.53
C TRP A 9 -25.72 -35.10 -15.29
N MET A 10 -25.71 -35.69 -14.10
CA MET A 10 -25.31 -34.95 -12.87
C MET A 10 -23.85 -34.50 -12.92
N GLY A 11 -22.95 -35.33 -13.44
CA GLY A 11 -21.55 -34.96 -13.66
C GLY A 11 -21.39 -33.84 -14.70
N GLY A 12 -22.14 -33.89 -15.80
CA GLY A 12 -22.13 -32.84 -16.82
C GLY A 12 -22.64 -31.51 -16.31
N LEU A 13 -23.75 -31.50 -15.55
CA LEU A 13 -24.30 -30.29 -14.93
C LEU A 13 -23.34 -29.69 -13.90
N GLY A 14 -22.75 -30.53 -13.04
CA GLY A 14 -21.75 -30.09 -12.06
C GLY A 14 -20.52 -29.42 -12.69
N SER A 15 -20.02 -30.02 -13.79
CA SER A 15 -18.90 -29.47 -14.56
C SER A 15 -19.24 -28.13 -15.21
N ALA A 16 -20.45 -28.00 -15.78
CA ALA A 16 -20.90 -26.74 -16.38
C ALA A 16 -21.07 -25.64 -15.35
N LEU A 17 -21.61 -25.92 -14.16
CA LEU A 17 -21.73 -24.97 -13.06
C LEU A 17 -20.36 -24.53 -12.55
N ALA A 18 -19.41 -25.44 -12.38
CA ALA A 18 -18.05 -25.13 -11.98
C ALA A 18 -17.34 -24.24 -13.02
N ALA A 19 -17.46 -24.56 -14.30
CA ALA A 19 -16.89 -23.74 -15.37
C ALA A 19 -17.53 -22.34 -15.41
N GLY A 20 -18.86 -22.24 -15.26
CA GLY A 20 -19.57 -20.98 -15.18
C GLY A 20 -19.12 -20.11 -13.99
N TYR A 21 -18.96 -20.74 -12.81
CA TYR A 21 -18.45 -20.06 -11.62
C TYR A 21 -17.01 -19.54 -11.81
N LEU A 22 -16.10 -20.36 -12.36
CA LEU A 22 -14.73 -19.95 -12.61
C LEU A 22 -14.67 -18.83 -13.67
N GLY A 23 -15.49 -18.92 -14.71
CA GLY A 23 -15.65 -17.84 -15.70
C GLY A 23 -16.16 -16.54 -15.06
N TYR A 24 -17.17 -16.64 -14.19
CA TYR A 24 -17.68 -15.50 -13.41
C TYR A 24 -16.57 -14.84 -12.57
N LEU A 25 -15.75 -15.61 -11.87
CA LEU A 25 -14.63 -15.07 -11.08
C LEU A 25 -13.62 -14.34 -11.97
N GLY A 26 -13.24 -14.93 -13.10
CA GLY A 26 -12.30 -14.30 -14.04
C GLY A 26 -12.85 -13.01 -14.66
N VAL A 27 -14.14 -12.94 -14.93
CA VAL A 27 -14.77 -11.77 -15.59
C VAL A 27 -15.25 -10.73 -14.58
N VAL A 28 -16.10 -11.11 -13.64
CA VAL A 28 -16.74 -10.18 -12.69
C VAL A 28 -15.81 -9.87 -11.54
N GLY A 29 -15.12 -10.87 -10.98
CA GLY A 29 -14.15 -10.69 -9.91
C GLY A 29 -13.00 -9.77 -10.34
N SER A 30 -12.47 -9.98 -11.55
CA SER A 30 -11.40 -9.10 -12.08
C SER A 30 -11.86 -7.66 -12.31
N ARG A 31 -13.12 -7.45 -12.74
CA ARG A 31 -13.68 -6.10 -12.87
C ARG A 31 -13.73 -5.39 -11.51
N ARG A 32 -14.10 -6.09 -10.44
CA ARG A 32 -14.14 -5.52 -9.08
C ARG A 32 -12.75 -5.15 -8.54
N VAL A 33 -11.69 -5.75 -9.05
CA VAL A 33 -10.30 -5.35 -8.74
C VAL A 33 -9.91 -4.12 -9.52
N VAL A 34 -10.13 -4.12 -10.84
CA VAL A 34 -9.65 -3.05 -11.74
C VAL A 34 -10.52 -1.79 -11.65
N THR A 35 -11.81 -1.96 -11.35
CA THR A 35 -12.78 -0.86 -11.20
C THR A 35 -13.65 -1.18 -9.98
N PRO A 36 -13.12 -1.05 -8.76
CA PRO A 36 -13.89 -1.33 -7.55
C PRO A 36 -14.98 -0.30 -7.32
N SER A 37 -15.95 -0.64 -6.47
CA SER A 37 -16.71 0.37 -5.76
C SER A 37 -15.76 1.09 -4.82
N LEU A 38 -15.60 2.39 -4.98
CA LEU A 38 -14.74 3.21 -4.13
C LEU A 38 -15.56 3.69 -2.94
N HIS A 39 -14.91 3.86 -1.80
CA HIS A 39 -15.49 4.63 -0.71
C HIS A 39 -15.70 6.07 -1.19
N ALA A 40 -16.91 6.57 -1.04
CA ALA A 40 -17.23 7.93 -1.39
C ALA A 40 -16.62 8.90 -0.37
N LEU A 41 -16.38 10.14 -0.76
CA LEU A 41 -15.80 11.15 0.14
C LEU A 41 -16.73 11.43 1.35
N ASP A 42 -18.03 11.25 1.17
CA ASP A 42 -19.05 11.38 2.22
C ASP A 42 -19.10 10.18 3.17
N GLU A 43 -18.57 9.01 2.81
CA GLU A 43 -18.45 7.87 3.76
C GLU A 43 -17.43 8.13 4.89
N THR A 44 -16.73 9.26 4.83
CA THR A 44 -15.87 9.77 5.91
C THR A 44 -16.59 10.74 6.83
N GLU A 45 -17.90 10.61 6.97
CA GLU A 45 -18.72 11.46 7.81
C GLU A 45 -18.12 11.60 9.22
N GLY A 46 -17.94 12.86 9.66
CA GLY A 46 -17.27 13.17 10.93
C GLY A 46 -15.74 13.24 10.89
N LEU A 47 -15.08 12.91 9.77
CA LEU A 47 -13.67 13.18 9.58
C LEU A 47 -13.45 14.50 8.84
N PRO A 48 -12.40 15.27 9.17
CA PRO A 48 -12.04 16.46 8.43
C PRO A 48 -11.80 16.14 6.96
N ALA A 49 -12.56 16.80 6.07
CA ALA A 49 -12.52 16.56 4.63
C ALA A 49 -11.29 17.20 3.95
N SER A 50 -10.63 18.15 4.63
CA SER A 50 -9.45 18.87 4.13
C SER A 50 -8.49 19.24 5.25
N PRO A 51 -7.20 19.50 4.94
CA PRO A 51 -6.25 20.00 5.94
C PRO A 51 -6.68 21.33 6.56
N ALA A 52 -7.46 22.16 5.85
CA ALA A 52 -7.96 23.42 6.37
C ALA A 52 -8.91 23.23 7.58
N GLU A 53 -9.71 22.18 7.57
CA GLU A 53 -10.61 21.84 8.70
C GLU A 53 -9.85 21.42 9.97
N LEU A 54 -8.62 20.96 9.82
CA LEU A 54 -7.68 20.72 10.91
C LEU A 54 -6.84 21.96 11.28
N GLY A 55 -7.10 23.11 10.65
CA GLY A 55 -6.27 24.30 10.81
C GLY A 55 -4.84 24.14 10.30
N LEU A 56 -4.59 23.17 9.39
CA LEU A 56 -3.25 22.89 8.87
C LEU A 56 -2.96 23.73 7.62
N PRO A 57 -1.80 24.43 7.55
CA PRO A 57 -1.35 25.02 6.31
C PRO A 57 -1.12 23.91 5.28
N HIS A 58 -1.53 24.14 4.04
CA HIS A 58 -1.36 23.20 2.94
C HIS A 58 -1.41 23.91 1.59
N GLU A 59 -0.93 23.23 0.58
CA GLU A 59 -1.10 23.56 -0.82
C GLU A 59 -1.86 22.42 -1.50
N GLU A 60 -2.89 22.75 -2.27
CA GLU A 60 -3.48 21.79 -3.20
C GLU A 60 -2.53 21.59 -4.37
N VAL A 61 -2.20 20.34 -4.66
CA VAL A 61 -1.27 19.99 -5.73
C VAL A 61 -1.93 19.09 -6.76
N ARG A 62 -1.69 19.40 -8.02
CA ARG A 62 -2.03 18.52 -9.13
C ARG A 62 -0.79 18.22 -9.95
N PHE A 63 -0.57 16.94 -10.27
CA PHE A 63 0.61 16.53 -11.00
C PHE A 63 0.30 15.31 -11.88
N THR A 64 1.04 15.17 -12.96
CA THR A 64 0.74 14.18 -13.99
C THR A 64 1.81 13.10 -14.04
N THR A 65 1.37 11.87 -14.18
CA THR A 65 2.23 10.69 -14.36
C THR A 65 2.81 10.66 -15.78
N ASP A 66 3.81 9.80 -16.00
CA ASP A 66 4.42 9.59 -17.31
C ASP A 66 3.48 8.97 -18.36
N ASP A 67 2.38 8.36 -17.92
CA ASP A 67 1.32 7.82 -18.78
C ASP A 67 0.06 8.69 -18.83
N GLY A 68 0.17 9.96 -18.40
CA GLY A 68 -0.83 11.00 -18.63
C GLY A 68 -1.98 11.06 -17.63
N VAL A 69 -1.90 10.34 -16.51
CA VAL A 69 -2.91 10.38 -15.45
C VAL A 69 -2.63 11.55 -14.52
N THR A 70 -3.62 12.41 -14.32
CA THR A 70 -3.53 13.54 -13.38
C THR A 70 -3.94 13.08 -11.98
N LEU A 71 -3.09 13.40 -11.02
CA LEU A 71 -3.26 13.07 -9.60
C LEU A 71 -3.53 14.34 -8.80
N ASP A 72 -4.39 14.20 -7.81
CA ASP A 72 -4.83 15.26 -6.92
C ASP A 72 -4.38 15.01 -5.49
N GLY A 73 -3.83 16.02 -4.81
CA GLY A 73 -3.26 15.83 -3.47
C GLY A 73 -3.07 17.10 -2.68
N TRP A 74 -2.49 16.94 -1.50
CA TRP A 74 -2.12 18.01 -0.58
C TRP A 74 -0.66 17.93 -0.21
N LEU A 75 0.05 19.04 -0.33
CA LEU A 75 1.38 19.22 0.25
C LEU A 75 1.26 20.01 1.53
N ILE A 76 1.55 19.39 2.66
CA ILE A 76 1.38 19.92 4.00
C ILE A 76 2.78 20.18 4.58
N PRO A 77 3.15 21.43 4.87
CA PRO A 77 4.47 21.75 5.38
C PRO A 77 4.71 21.22 6.79
N ALA A 78 5.96 20.88 7.07
CA ALA A 78 6.38 20.54 8.42
C ALA A 78 6.19 21.71 9.39
N ALA A 79 6.04 21.39 10.68
CA ALA A 79 5.98 22.40 11.74
C ALA A 79 7.35 23.02 12.08
N ARG A 80 8.44 22.44 11.54
CA ARG A 80 9.81 22.93 11.65
C ARG A 80 10.43 23.12 10.26
N GLU A 81 11.48 23.91 10.18
CA GLU A 81 12.23 24.05 8.93
C GLU A 81 12.92 22.72 8.58
N THR A 82 12.59 22.16 7.44
CA THR A 82 13.18 20.93 6.90
C THR A 82 12.88 20.81 5.41
N ARG A 83 13.75 20.14 4.67
CA ARG A 83 13.48 19.70 3.30
C ARG A 83 13.02 18.25 3.25
N ALA A 84 13.18 17.47 4.32
CA ALA A 84 12.77 16.08 4.37
C ALA A 84 11.26 15.94 4.21
N ALA A 85 10.84 14.94 3.44
CA ALA A 85 9.44 14.73 3.12
C ALA A 85 9.02 13.27 3.23
N VAL A 86 7.75 13.05 3.57
CA VAL A 86 7.09 11.74 3.58
C VAL A 86 5.95 11.77 2.58
N ILE A 87 5.93 10.80 1.66
CA ILE A 87 4.79 10.56 0.78
C ILE A 87 3.90 9.52 1.45
N LEU A 88 2.67 9.91 1.79
CA LEU A 88 1.69 9.05 2.45
C LEU A 88 0.74 8.43 1.42
N LEU A 89 0.68 7.08 1.39
CA LEU A 89 0.04 6.28 0.36
C LEU A 89 -1.13 5.48 0.94
N HIS A 90 -2.35 5.72 0.45
CA HIS A 90 -3.57 5.11 0.96
C HIS A 90 -3.80 3.66 0.49
N GLY A 91 -4.75 2.96 1.12
CA GLY A 91 -5.16 1.59 0.79
C GLY A 91 -6.10 1.50 -0.41
N PHE A 92 -6.36 0.24 -0.85
CA PHE A 92 -7.28 -0.09 -1.94
C PHE A 92 -8.71 0.40 -1.64
N SER A 93 -9.38 0.93 -2.65
CA SER A 93 -10.74 1.50 -2.60
C SER A 93 -10.95 2.71 -1.69
N TRP A 94 -9.94 3.13 -0.97
CA TRP A 94 -9.95 4.33 -0.14
C TRP A 94 -9.45 5.56 -0.92
N HIS A 95 -9.35 6.69 -0.23
CA HIS A 95 -8.80 7.95 -0.70
C HIS A 95 -7.98 8.61 0.43
N ARG A 96 -7.37 9.77 0.16
CA ARG A 96 -6.46 10.44 1.09
C ARG A 96 -7.08 10.89 2.42
N VAL A 97 -8.40 11.23 2.45
CA VAL A 97 -9.05 11.90 3.59
C VAL A 97 -8.91 11.17 4.94
N PRO A 98 -9.19 9.87 5.07
CA PRO A 98 -9.04 9.20 6.37
C PRO A 98 -7.64 9.29 6.95
N TRP A 99 -6.61 9.23 6.10
CA TRP A 99 -5.21 9.28 6.53
C TRP A 99 -4.77 10.65 7.02
N LEU A 100 -5.48 11.71 6.60
CA LEU A 100 -5.24 13.08 7.03
C LEU A 100 -5.27 13.21 8.55
N SER A 101 -6.33 12.77 9.20
CA SER A 101 -6.48 12.88 10.66
C SER A 101 -5.58 11.94 11.44
N PHE A 102 -5.34 10.75 10.89
CA PHE A 102 -4.61 9.71 11.61
C PHE A 102 -3.09 9.85 11.52
N PHE A 103 -2.56 10.35 10.41
CA PHE A 103 -1.11 10.32 10.17
C PHE A 103 -0.47 11.69 10.06
N VAL A 104 -1.14 12.65 9.45
CA VAL A 104 -0.54 13.97 9.16
C VAL A 104 -0.19 14.76 10.43
N PRO A 105 -1.01 14.85 11.49
CA PRO A 105 -0.72 15.69 12.64
C PRO A 105 0.61 15.39 13.31
N TRP A 106 0.97 14.14 13.49
CA TRP A 106 2.22 13.75 14.13
C TRP A 106 3.41 13.68 13.15
N LEU A 107 3.19 13.28 11.88
CA LEU A 107 4.26 13.29 10.87
C LEU A 107 4.76 14.70 10.58
N ARG A 108 3.84 15.67 10.42
CA ARG A 108 4.20 17.04 10.12
C ARG A 108 4.94 17.77 11.25
N THR A 109 4.98 17.22 12.45
CA THR A 109 5.82 17.77 13.51
C THR A 109 7.30 17.80 13.09
N ARG A 110 7.70 16.91 12.17
CA ARG A 110 9.10 16.74 11.74
C ARG A 110 9.31 16.82 10.24
N TYR A 111 8.33 16.41 9.41
CA TYR A 111 8.51 16.22 7.96
C TYR A 111 7.41 16.92 7.16
N ASN A 112 7.74 17.37 5.96
CA ASN A 112 6.72 17.75 4.99
C ASN A 112 5.98 16.50 4.56
N VAL A 113 4.66 16.59 4.38
CA VAL A 113 3.83 15.44 4.02
C VAL A 113 3.15 15.72 2.68
N LEU A 114 3.44 14.87 1.69
CA LEU A 114 2.65 14.82 0.46
C LEU A 114 1.67 13.67 0.57
N GLN A 115 0.38 13.97 0.45
CA GLN A 115 -0.70 13.03 0.47
C GLN A 115 -1.55 13.22 -0.78
N PHE A 116 -1.80 12.17 -1.55
CA PHE A 116 -2.54 12.25 -2.81
C PHE A 116 -3.45 11.02 -2.98
N ASP A 117 -4.43 11.13 -3.86
CA ASP A 117 -5.25 10.00 -4.30
C ASP A 117 -4.55 9.27 -5.44
N PHE A 118 -4.39 7.95 -5.32
CA PHE A 118 -3.93 7.13 -6.43
C PHE A 118 -4.87 7.23 -7.63
N ARG A 119 -4.35 6.91 -8.82
CA ARG A 119 -5.16 6.76 -10.04
C ARG A 119 -6.42 5.94 -9.77
N GLY A 120 -7.52 6.34 -10.36
CA GLY A 120 -8.81 5.66 -10.18
C GLY A 120 -9.47 5.89 -8.83
N HIS A 121 -8.87 6.61 -7.87
CA HIS A 121 -9.39 6.89 -6.54
C HIS A 121 -9.64 8.39 -6.33
N GLY A 122 -10.51 8.69 -5.35
CA GLY A 122 -10.77 10.05 -4.87
C GLY A 122 -10.98 11.08 -5.98
N ALA A 123 -10.22 12.18 -5.95
CA ALA A 123 -10.28 13.27 -6.92
C ALA A 123 -9.32 13.11 -8.10
N SER A 124 -8.45 12.09 -8.10
CA SER A 124 -7.56 11.79 -9.22
C SER A 124 -8.30 11.23 -10.43
N ASP A 125 -7.67 11.33 -11.61
CA ASP A 125 -8.22 10.82 -12.86
C ASP A 125 -8.60 9.34 -12.79
N ARG A 126 -9.68 8.99 -13.48
CA ARG A 126 -10.16 7.61 -13.60
C ARG A 126 -9.17 6.77 -14.42
N ALA A 127 -8.66 5.71 -13.83
CA ALA A 127 -7.80 4.75 -14.48
C ALA A 127 -7.98 3.35 -13.87
N ALA A 128 -7.46 2.34 -14.56
CA ALA A 128 -7.49 0.97 -14.06
C ALA A 128 -6.61 0.81 -12.81
N ILE A 129 -7.16 0.20 -11.77
CA ILE A 129 -6.44 -0.12 -10.54
C ILE A 129 -5.78 -1.49 -10.69
N THR A 130 -4.51 -1.58 -10.31
CA THR A 130 -3.67 -2.75 -10.53
C THR A 130 -2.95 -3.24 -9.27
N LEU A 131 -3.44 -2.82 -8.10
CA LEU A 131 -2.94 -3.23 -6.79
C LEU A 131 -1.43 -2.98 -6.62
N GLY A 132 -0.96 -1.80 -7.03
CA GLY A 132 0.43 -1.35 -6.90
C GLY A 132 1.24 -1.37 -8.20
N THR A 133 0.81 -2.10 -9.22
CA THR A 133 1.61 -2.28 -10.44
C THR A 133 1.71 -0.99 -11.28
N THR A 134 0.61 -0.39 -11.68
CA THR A 134 0.62 0.90 -12.40
C THR A 134 0.67 2.07 -11.43
N GLU A 135 0.14 1.92 -10.22
CA GLU A 135 0.20 2.91 -9.15
C GLU A 135 1.65 3.27 -8.75
N ARG A 136 2.64 2.42 -9.03
CA ARG A 136 4.07 2.78 -8.90
C ARG A 136 4.46 4.02 -9.74
N ARG A 137 3.76 4.28 -10.85
CA ARG A 137 3.96 5.49 -11.67
C ARG A 137 3.46 6.75 -10.98
N ASP A 138 2.39 6.60 -10.16
CA ASP A 138 1.84 7.67 -9.34
C ASP A 138 2.86 8.07 -8.27
N VAL A 139 3.43 7.06 -7.60
CA VAL A 139 4.51 7.28 -6.62
C VAL A 139 5.72 7.93 -7.29
N ALA A 140 6.10 7.49 -8.48
CA ALA A 140 7.21 8.09 -9.21
C ALA A 140 6.93 9.57 -9.59
N ALA A 141 5.70 9.90 -9.97
CA ALA A 141 5.30 11.28 -10.24
C ALA A 141 5.32 12.14 -8.96
N ALA A 142 4.88 11.59 -7.83
CA ALA A 142 4.92 12.25 -6.53
C ALA A 142 6.37 12.53 -6.06
N VAL A 143 7.28 11.58 -6.25
CA VAL A 143 8.71 11.78 -5.97
C VAL A 143 9.29 12.88 -6.86
N ARG A 144 9.03 12.85 -8.18
CA ARG A 144 9.49 13.91 -9.10
C ARG A 144 8.94 15.29 -8.73
N LEU A 145 7.68 15.38 -8.31
CA LEU A 145 7.09 16.64 -7.83
C LEU A 145 7.89 17.22 -6.64
N LEU A 146 8.18 16.39 -5.66
CA LEU A 146 8.92 16.82 -4.46
C LEU A 146 10.37 17.18 -4.80
N GLU A 147 11.08 16.37 -5.57
CA GLU A 147 12.46 16.65 -6.01
C GLU A 147 12.54 17.95 -6.81
N GLY A 148 11.60 18.15 -7.75
CA GLY A 148 11.53 19.37 -8.56
C GLY A 148 11.27 20.65 -7.74
N ARG A 149 10.71 20.51 -6.53
CA ARG A 149 10.49 21.59 -5.57
C ARG A 149 11.62 21.71 -4.52
N GLY A 150 12.68 20.91 -4.64
CA GLY A 150 13.84 20.92 -3.75
C GLY A 150 13.61 20.22 -2.41
N PHE A 151 12.59 19.39 -2.28
CA PHE A 151 12.40 18.52 -1.12
C PHE A 151 13.29 17.29 -1.21
N GLY A 152 13.73 16.81 -0.07
CA GLY A 152 14.50 15.58 0.12
C GLY A 152 15.42 15.66 1.33
N PRO A 153 15.78 14.51 1.90
CA PRO A 153 15.45 13.14 1.48
C PRO A 153 13.96 12.81 1.62
N ILE A 154 13.49 11.81 0.83
CA ILE A 154 12.09 11.42 0.75
C ILE A 154 11.91 10.00 1.29
N ALA A 155 10.87 9.77 2.10
CA ALA A 155 10.40 8.44 2.48
C ALA A 155 9.03 8.15 1.88
N LEU A 156 8.78 6.88 1.54
CA LEU A 156 7.47 6.36 1.20
C LEU A 156 6.85 5.71 2.44
N TYR A 157 5.62 6.07 2.75
CA TYR A 157 4.88 5.47 3.84
C TYR A 157 3.50 5.03 3.34
N GLY A 158 3.29 3.74 3.20
CA GLY A 158 2.07 3.19 2.64
C GLY A 158 1.39 2.18 3.55
N ILE A 159 0.05 2.11 3.42
CA ILE A 159 -0.79 1.20 4.17
C ILE A 159 -1.49 0.26 3.18
N SER A 160 -1.46 -1.06 3.45
CA SER A 160 -2.10 -2.07 2.62
C SER A 160 -1.63 -1.99 1.15
N MET A 161 -2.50 -1.69 0.19
CA MET A 161 -2.12 -1.44 -1.21
C MET A 161 -1.06 -0.33 -1.33
N GLY A 162 -1.16 0.74 -0.53
CA GLY A 162 -0.15 1.80 -0.50
C GLY A 162 1.23 1.29 -0.08
N GLY A 163 1.28 0.42 0.94
CA GLY A 163 2.51 -0.25 1.38
C GLY A 163 3.09 -1.19 0.32
N ALA A 164 2.22 -1.97 -0.32
CA ALA A 164 2.60 -2.82 -1.45
C ALA A 164 3.15 -1.99 -2.63
N THR A 165 2.49 -0.87 -2.94
CA THR A 165 2.93 0.06 -4.00
C THR A 165 4.28 0.69 -3.68
N ALA A 166 4.50 1.10 -2.41
CA ALA A 166 5.78 1.63 -1.94
C ALA A 166 6.92 0.63 -2.17
N ILE A 167 6.72 -0.64 -1.80
CA ILE A 167 7.70 -1.72 -2.01
C ILE A 167 7.98 -1.93 -3.50
N ILE A 168 6.94 -1.94 -4.34
CA ILE A 168 7.09 -2.16 -5.79
C ILE A 168 7.84 -1.00 -6.45
N ALA A 169 7.57 0.24 -6.03
CA ALA A 169 8.11 1.45 -6.64
C ALA A 169 9.54 1.78 -6.20
N ALA A 170 9.87 1.58 -4.92
CA ALA A 170 11.10 2.06 -4.30
C ALA A 170 12.41 1.66 -5.01
N PRO A 171 12.56 0.43 -5.56
CA PRO A 171 13.80 0.05 -6.26
C PRO A 171 14.18 0.98 -7.42
N GLU A 172 13.21 1.63 -8.05
CA GLU A 172 13.40 2.48 -9.23
C GLU A 172 13.45 3.98 -8.89
N LEU A 173 13.32 4.34 -7.58
CA LEU A 173 13.16 5.73 -7.15
C LEU A 173 14.31 6.19 -6.24
N ARG A 174 14.51 7.51 -6.21
CA ARG A 174 15.45 8.18 -5.28
C ARG A 174 14.78 8.47 -3.95
N VAL A 175 14.51 7.42 -3.18
CA VAL A 175 13.93 7.52 -1.83
C VAL A 175 14.91 6.97 -0.80
N ALA A 176 14.86 7.49 0.42
CA ALA A 176 15.77 7.11 1.49
C ALA A 176 15.23 5.94 2.32
N ALA A 177 13.90 5.84 2.45
CA ALA A 177 13.26 4.83 3.28
C ALA A 177 11.87 4.45 2.77
N VAL A 178 11.43 3.25 3.16
CA VAL A 178 10.10 2.69 2.89
C VAL A 178 9.50 2.20 4.20
N ILE A 179 8.27 2.61 4.48
CA ILE A 179 7.43 2.07 5.55
C ILE A 179 6.23 1.41 4.88
N ALA A 180 6.02 0.14 5.15
CA ALA A 180 4.91 -0.62 4.60
C ALA A 180 4.11 -1.28 5.72
N ASP A 181 2.95 -0.69 6.04
CA ASP A 181 2.02 -1.16 7.07
C ASP A 181 0.97 -2.06 6.43
N ALA A 182 0.75 -3.24 7.00
CA ALA A 182 -0.22 -4.24 6.54
C ALA A 182 -0.08 -4.61 5.04
N ALA A 183 1.14 -4.55 4.49
CA ALA A 183 1.39 -4.86 3.08
C ALA A 183 1.39 -6.37 2.82
N TYR A 184 0.76 -6.77 1.72
CA TYR A 184 0.83 -8.16 1.24
C TYR A 184 2.14 -8.44 0.50
N ALA A 185 2.66 -9.65 0.64
CA ALA A 185 3.78 -10.14 -0.17
C ALA A 185 3.31 -10.62 -1.55
N ASP A 186 2.19 -11.33 -1.57
CA ASP A 186 1.57 -11.89 -2.77
C ASP A 186 0.22 -11.20 -3.04
N ILE A 187 0.06 -10.63 -4.22
CA ILE A 187 -1.13 -9.91 -4.67
C ILE A 187 -2.41 -10.77 -4.62
N ARG A 188 -2.29 -12.10 -4.70
CA ARG A 188 -3.42 -13.04 -4.64
C ARG A 188 -3.95 -13.21 -3.20
N HIS A 189 -3.08 -12.98 -2.20
CA HIS A 189 -3.40 -13.27 -0.81
C HIS A 189 -4.64 -12.54 -0.28
N PRO A 190 -4.76 -11.20 -0.36
CA PRO A 190 -5.93 -10.49 0.11
C PRO A 190 -7.21 -10.90 -0.65
N ILE A 191 -7.12 -11.23 -1.94
CA ILE A 191 -8.26 -11.69 -2.74
C ILE A 191 -8.73 -13.07 -2.26
N ALA A 192 -7.80 -14.01 -2.07
CA ALA A 192 -8.12 -15.35 -1.58
C ALA A 192 -8.72 -15.30 -0.16
N ASN A 193 -8.18 -14.44 0.72
CA ASN A 193 -8.71 -14.29 2.07
C ASN A 193 -10.11 -13.66 2.06
N ARG A 194 -10.36 -12.63 1.24
CA ARG A 194 -11.71 -12.08 1.08
C ARG A 194 -12.71 -13.11 0.58
N MET A 195 -12.30 -13.99 -0.33
CA MET A 195 -13.13 -15.12 -0.79
C MET A 195 -13.40 -16.11 0.36
N ARG A 196 -12.41 -16.40 1.22
CA ARG A 196 -12.59 -17.27 2.40
C ARG A 196 -13.56 -16.66 3.41
N GLU A 197 -13.43 -15.38 3.71
CA GLU A 197 -14.35 -14.64 4.59
C GLU A 197 -15.80 -14.70 4.07
N GLN A 198 -15.97 -14.58 2.77
CA GLN A 198 -17.28 -14.67 2.11
C GLN A 198 -17.73 -16.13 1.88
N ARG A 199 -16.97 -17.11 2.36
CA ARG A 199 -17.23 -18.55 2.16
C ARG A 199 -17.40 -18.97 0.71
N LEU A 200 -16.73 -18.29 -0.20
CA LEU A 200 -16.73 -18.62 -1.62
C LEU A 200 -15.85 -19.86 -1.89
N PRO A 201 -16.28 -20.79 -2.76
CA PRO A 201 -15.51 -21.97 -3.07
C PRO A 201 -14.23 -21.65 -3.84
N LEU A 202 -13.22 -22.53 -3.72
CA LEU A 202 -11.97 -22.53 -4.48
C LEU A 202 -11.20 -21.18 -4.41
N PRO A 203 -10.95 -20.59 -3.21
CA PRO A 203 -10.37 -19.25 -3.09
C PRO A 203 -9.00 -19.11 -3.75
N ASP A 204 -8.16 -20.15 -3.72
CA ASP A 204 -6.81 -20.11 -4.29
C ASP A 204 -6.84 -20.15 -5.83
N ILE A 205 -7.74 -20.92 -6.42
CA ILE A 205 -7.97 -20.95 -7.87
C ILE A 205 -8.66 -19.66 -8.30
N GLY A 206 -9.68 -19.24 -7.55
CA GLY A 206 -10.44 -18.02 -7.82
C GLY A 206 -9.55 -16.78 -7.83
N SER A 207 -8.69 -16.63 -6.84
CA SER A 207 -7.75 -15.49 -6.77
C SER A 207 -6.80 -15.45 -7.98
N ARG A 208 -6.32 -16.60 -8.46
CA ARG A 208 -5.49 -16.68 -9.68
C ARG A 208 -6.25 -16.23 -10.93
N LEU A 209 -7.50 -16.68 -11.08
CA LEU A 209 -8.34 -16.29 -12.22
C LEU A 209 -8.72 -14.82 -12.17
N ILE A 210 -9.01 -14.28 -10.98
CA ILE A 210 -9.29 -12.85 -10.78
C ILE A 210 -8.07 -12.03 -11.18
N ILE A 211 -6.88 -12.39 -10.71
CA ILE A 211 -5.63 -11.69 -11.05
C ILE A 211 -5.31 -11.79 -12.54
N LEU A 212 -5.49 -12.97 -13.15
CA LEU A 212 -5.31 -13.13 -14.60
C LEU A 212 -6.28 -12.23 -15.39
N GLY A 213 -7.56 -12.25 -15.03
CA GLY A 213 -8.56 -11.40 -15.64
C GLY A 213 -8.28 -9.90 -15.44
N ALA A 214 -7.78 -9.51 -14.26
CA ALA A 214 -7.35 -8.13 -13.98
C ALA A 214 -6.14 -7.72 -14.84
N ALA A 215 -5.15 -8.60 -14.99
CA ALA A 215 -3.99 -8.38 -15.85
C ALA A 215 -4.38 -8.19 -17.32
N LEU A 216 -5.31 -9.01 -17.83
CA LEU A 216 -5.83 -8.89 -19.19
C LEU A 216 -6.59 -7.57 -19.40
N ARG A 217 -7.43 -7.15 -18.44
CA ARG A 217 -8.18 -5.89 -18.51
C ARG A 217 -7.28 -4.66 -18.46
N ALA A 218 -6.31 -4.68 -17.55
CA ALA A 218 -5.34 -3.60 -17.40
C ALA A 218 -4.22 -3.65 -18.47
N ARG A 219 -4.20 -4.68 -19.31
CA ARG A 219 -3.16 -4.92 -20.33
C ARG A 219 -1.75 -4.84 -19.76
N THR A 220 -1.56 -5.35 -18.55
CA THR A 220 -0.25 -5.35 -17.87
C THR A 220 -0.09 -6.60 -17.02
N ARG A 221 1.15 -7.05 -16.84
CA ARG A 221 1.47 -8.10 -15.88
C ARG A 221 1.46 -7.50 -14.48
N LEU A 222 0.63 -8.03 -13.59
CA LEU A 222 0.56 -7.58 -12.21
C LEU A 222 1.78 -8.09 -11.42
N ILE A 223 2.33 -7.22 -10.59
CA ILE A 223 3.57 -7.44 -9.82
C ILE A 223 3.21 -7.70 -8.37
N SER A 224 3.79 -8.72 -7.76
CA SER A 224 3.72 -8.92 -6.31
C SER A 224 4.87 -8.21 -5.61
N PRO A 225 4.66 -7.59 -4.43
CA PRO A 225 5.74 -6.93 -3.68
C PRO A 225 6.93 -7.84 -3.38
N ILE A 226 6.69 -9.14 -3.18
CA ILE A 226 7.74 -10.13 -2.93
C ILE A 226 8.79 -10.21 -4.06
N ASP A 227 8.39 -9.89 -5.30
CA ASP A 227 9.27 -9.91 -6.47
C ASP A 227 10.19 -8.68 -6.53
N ARG A 228 9.98 -7.69 -5.65
CA ARG A 228 10.67 -6.38 -5.71
C ARG A 228 11.36 -5.99 -4.40
N VAL A 229 10.97 -6.60 -3.27
CA VAL A 229 11.37 -6.18 -1.92
C VAL A 229 12.90 -6.23 -1.71
N ALA A 230 13.60 -7.19 -2.27
CA ALA A 230 15.07 -7.28 -2.18
C ALA A 230 15.78 -6.08 -2.82
N GLY A 231 15.20 -5.48 -3.87
CA GLY A 231 15.75 -4.30 -4.54
C GLY A 231 15.60 -2.99 -3.76
N ILE A 232 14.99 -2.99 -2.58
CA ILE A 232 14.87 -1.78 -1.74
C ILE A 232 16.23 -1.39 -1.17
N ALA A 233 17.07 -2.35 -0.78
CA ALA A 233 18.40 -2.08 -0.26
C ALA A 233 19.23 -1.21 -1.25
N PRO A 234 20.06 -0.31 -0.74
CA PRO A 234 20.46 -0.06 0.66
C PRO A 234 19.53 0.91 1.42
N ARG A 235 18.32 1.18 0.94
CA ARG A 235 17.32 2.02 1.60
C ARG A 235 16.76 1.33 2.83
N GLY A 236 16.36 2.10 3.86
CA GLY A 236 15.70 1.54 5.03
C GLY A 236 14.33 0.97 4.69
N LEU A 237 14.01 -0.20 5.21
CA LEU A 237 12.70 -0.82 5.11
C LEU A 237 12.14 -1.11 6.50
N LEU A 238 10.98 -0.51 6.84
CA LEU A 238 10.19 -0.87 8.01
C LEU A 238 8.90 -1.54 7.57
N LEU A 239 8.74 -2.79 7.95
CA LEU A 239 7.51 -3.56 7.78
C LEU A 239 6.72 -3.53 9.07
N ILE A 240 5.47 -3.07 9.02
CA ILE A 240 4.55 -3.08 10.16
C ILE A 240 3.48 -4.13 9.92
N ALA A 241 3.27 -4.99 10.92
CA ALA A 241 2.47 -6.19 10.79
C ALA A 241 1.39 -6.26 11.87
N PRO A 242 0.13 -5.88 11.59
CA PRO A 242 -0.98 -6.09 12.50
C PRO A 242 -1.19 -7.59 12.74
N ARG A 243 -1.11 -8.03 14.00
CA ARG A 243 -1.10 -9.48 14.33
C ARG A 243 -2.42 -10.18 14.02
N GLN A 244 -3.55 -9.51 14.24
CA GLN A 244 -4.91 -10.03 14.07
C GLN A 244 -5.51 -9.77 12.69
N ASP A 245 -4.73 -9.23 11.77
CA ASP A 245 -5.16 -8.94 10.40
C ASP A 245 -5.62 -10.21 9.67
N ARG A 246 -6.92 -10.26 9.38
CA ARG A 246 -7.57 -11.38 8.67
C ARG A 246 -7.51 -11.22 7.15
N LEU A 247 -7.44 -9.97 6.67
CA LEU A 247 -7.37 -9.68 5.24
C LEU A 247 -5.96 -9.92 4.70
N VAL A 248 -4.96 -9.31 5.35
CA VAL A 248 -3.54 -9.47 5.02
C VAL A 248 -2.82 -10.06 6.22
N SER A 249 -2.78 -11.39 6.31
CA SER A 249 -2.12 -12.06 7.43
C SER A 249 -0.74 -11.44 7.70
N TRP A 250 -0.42 -11.16 8.97
CA TRP A 250 0.87 -10.67 9.42
C TRP A 250 2.08 -11.47 8.88
N ARG A 251 1.84 -12.76 8.55
CA ARG A 251 2.84 -13.63 7.90
C ARG A 251 3.26 -13.13 6.52
N GLN A 252 2.45 -12.29 5.86
CA GLN A 252 2.84 -11.64 4.60
C GLN A 252 3.98 -10.65 4.84
N SER A 253 3.92 -9.87 5.91
CA SER A 253 5.02 -8.98 6.32
C SER A 253 6.27 -9.77 6.74
N VAL A 254 6.11 -10.92 7.39
CA VAL A 254 7.25 -11.82 7.70
C VAL A 254 7.91 -12.32 6.40
N ARG A 255 7.13 -12.77 5.43
CA ARG A 255 7.68 -13.20 4.12
C ARG A 255 8.41 -12.08 3.39
N LEU A 256 7.89 -10.85 3.44
CA LEU A 256 8.58 -9.67 2.90
C LEU A 256 9.90 -9.43 3.64
N TYR A 257 9.88 -9.50 4.97
CA TYR A 257 11.07 -9.33 5.79
C TYR A 257 12.14 -10.36 5.49
N GLU A 258 11.77 -11.63 5.37
CA GLU A 258 12.71 -12.72 5.04
C GLU A 258 13.32 -12.56 3.64
N SER A 259 12.58 -11.99 2.70
CA SER A 259 13.01 -11.79 1.30
C SER A 259 13.68 -10.45 1.03
N ALA A 260 13.61 -9.51 1.96
CA ALA A 260 14.30 -8.22 1.84
C ALA A 260 15.77 -8.34 2.22
N GLU A 261 16.61 -7.46 1.64
CA GLU A 261 17.99 -7.25 2.05
C GLU A 261 18.08 -6.14 3.12
N ASP A 262 19.17 -6.11 3.88
CA ASP A 262 19.40 -5.09 4.91
C ASP A 262 19.68 -3.70 4.29
N PRO A 263 19.27 -2.63 4.99
CA PRO A 263 18.71 -2.55 6.35
C PRO A 263 17.18 -2.71 6.37
N LYS A 264 16.69 -3.62 7.21
CA LYS A 264 15.27 -3.92 7.34
C LYS A 264 14.84 -4.10 8.79
N GLU A 265 13.60 -3.75 9.08
CA GLU A 265 13.00 -3.90 10.40
C GLU A 265 11.59 -4.48 10.27
N LEU A 266 11.19 -5.29 11.24
CA LEU A 266 9.82 -5.80 11.38
C LEU A 266 9.25 -5.34 12.72
N PHE A 267 8.10 -4.69 12.69
CA PHE A 267 7.34 -4.27 13.85
C PHE A 267 5.96 -4.94 13.86
N VAL A 268 5.76 -5.86 14.79
CA VAL A 268 4.47 -6.54 14.96
C VAL A 268 3.65 -5.81 16.00
N VAL A 269 2.40 -5.48 15.66
CA VAL A 269 1.45 -4.82 16.56
C VAL A 269 0.40 -5.83 16.99
N ASP A 270 0.51 -6.29 18.23
CA ASP A 270 -0.46 -7.22 18.82
C ASP A 270 -1.80 -6.53 19.08
N GLY A 271 -2.91 -7.22 18.85
CA GLY A 271 -4.26 -6.70 19.03
C GLY A 271 -4.83 -5.95 17.81
N ALA A 272 -3.99 -5.58 16.84
CA ALA A 272 -4.42 -4.82 15.68
C ALA A 272 -4.98 -5.70 14.56
N GLU A 273 -6.10 -5.30 13.97
CA GLU A 273 -6.64 -5.80 12.71
C GLU A 273 -6.11 -4.98 11.52
N HIS A 274 -6.68 -5.23 10.31
CA HIS A 274 -6.24 -4.58 9.07
C HIS A 274 -6.41 -3.05 9.10
N GLY A 275 -5.32 -2.31 8.97
CA GLY A 275 -5.32 -0.84 8.98
C GLY A 275 -5.38 -0.22 10.39
N GLU A 276 -5.40 -1.02 11.45
CA GLU A 276 -5.54 -0.54 12.83
C GLU A 276 -4.23 -0.43 13.62
N ALA A 277 -3.08 -0.77 13.00
CA ALA A 277 -1.80 -0.81 13.70
C ALA A 277 -1.48 0.50 14.45
N ARG A 278 -1.75 1.65 13.84
CA ARG A 278 -1.55 2.95 14.50
C ARG A 278 -2.55 3.19 15.64
N ALA A 279 -3.83 2.85 15.44
CA ALA A 279 -4.85 3.07 16.48
C ALA A 279 -4.59 2.23 17.73
N VAL A 280 -4.18 0.97 17.55
CA VAL A 280 -3.86 0.04 18.64
C VAL A 280 -2.48 0.34 19.25
N GLY A 281 -1.47 0.60 18.41
CA GLY A 281 -0.11 0.87 18.86
C GLY A 281 0.11 2.26 19.47
N GLY A 282 -0.78 3.22 19.19
CA GLY A 282 -0.76 4.57 19.77
C GLY A 282 0.61 5.24 19.67
N ASP A 283 1.02 5.85 20.78
CA ASP A 283 2.32 6.54 20.88
C ASP A 283 3.53 5.64 20.61
N ALA A 284 3.45 4.35 20.92
CA ALA A 284 4.55 3.44 20.65
C ALA A 284 4.74 3.21 19.15
N TYR A 285 3.66 3.16 18.40
CA TYR A 285 3.68 3.11 16.94
C TYR A 285 4.31 4.39 16.36
N GLU A 286 3.84 5.57 16.79
CA GLU A 286 4.33 6.85 16.29
C GLU A 286 5.82 7.03 16.60
N ARG A 287 6.24 6.74 17.84
CA ARG A 287 7.67 6.78 18.21
C ARG A 287 8.52 5.84 17.37
N ARG A 288 8.04 4.61 17.07
CA ARG A 288 8.78 3.65 16.26
C ARG A 288 8.97 4.15 14.83
N VAL A 289 7.90 4.68 14.24
CA VAL A 289 7.93 5.24 12.87
C VAL A 289 8.81 6.49 12.82
N LEU A 290 8.67 7.42 13.77
CA LEU A 290 9.49 8.64 13.79
C LEU A 290 10.98 8.33 14.00
N ALA A 291 11.33 7.40 14.89
CA ALA A 291 12.72 6.99 15.10
C ALA A 291 13.32 6.31 13.85
N PHE A 292 12.52 5.54 13.11
CA PHE A 292 12.94 4.98 11.84
C PHE A 292 13.16 6.09 10.79
N LEU A 293 12.21 7.00 10.61
CA LEU A 293 12.33 8.12 9.66
C LEU A 293 13.52 9.01 9.98
N GLU A 294 13.76 9.33 11.25
CA GLU A 294 14.89 10.16 11.70
C GLU A 294 16.23 9.58 11.24
N ARG A 295 16.40 8.28 11.34
CA ARG A 295 17.63 7.56 10.93
C ARG A 295 17.95 7.74 9.44
N TYR A 296 16.93 7.84 8.57
CA TYR A 296 17.12 7.89 7.13
C TYR A 296 16.86 9.25 6.49
N LEU A 297 16.12 10.13 7.17
CA LEU A 297 15.74 11.44 6.64
C LEU A 297 16.51 12.61 7.28
N GLU A 298 17.20 12.39 8.39
CA GLU A 298 17.97 13.45 9.05
C GLU A 298 19.48 13.25 8.84
N PRO A 299 20.25 14.34 8.73
CA PRO A 299 21.70 14.23 8.61
C PRO A 299 22.26 13.47 9.82
N GLN A 300 22.97 12.40 9.56
CA GLN A 300 23.70 11.67 10.62
C GLN A 300 24.74 12.60 11.21
N THR A 301 24.60 12.94 12.48
CA THR A 301 25.66 13.68 13.20
C THR A 301 26.92 12.79 13.26
N PRO A 302 28.14 13.32 13.08
CA PRO A 302 29.39 12.53 13.03
C PRO A 302 29.60 11.57 14.22
N ARG A 303 28.95 11.85 15.36
CA ARG A 303 29.00 11.02 16.57
C ARG A 303 28.30 9.66 16.43
N ALA A 304 27.15 9.60 15.73
CA ALA A 304 26.39 8.35 15.52
C ALA A 304 27.13 7.38 14.60
N GLN A 305 27.90 7.88 13.62
CA GLN A 305 28.72 7.04 12.72
C GLN A 305 29.92 6.39 13.42
N ALA A 306 30.42 7.00 14.48
CA ALA A 306 31.55 6.46 15.27
C ALA A 306 31.08 5.30 16.18
N GLU A 307 29.89 5.37 16.75
CA GLU A 307 29.34 4.34 17.64
C GLU A 307 28.90 3.08 16.86
N GLU A 308 28.36 3.25 15.66
CA GLU A 308 28.00 2.12 14.78
C GLU A 308 29.24 1.35 14.27
N ARG A 309 30.36 2.05 14.05
CA ARG A 309 31.62 1.42 13.66
C ARG A 309 32.31 0.69 14.81
N THR A 310 32.13 1.14 16.05
CA THR A 310 32.69 0.50 17.26
C THR A 310 31.86 -0.67 17.75
N GLY A 311 30.54 -0.66 17.59
CA GLY A 311 29.65 -1.74 18.00
C GLY A 311 29.73 -3.00 17.09
N ARG A 312 30.37 -2.96 15.94
CA ARG A 312 30.62 -4.11 15.06
C ARG A 312 31.94 -4.85 15.31
N ARG A 313 32.66 -4.53 16.39
CA ARG A 313 33.95 -5.13 16.73
C ARG A 313 33.97 -5.79 18.12
N LEU A 314 32.84 -6.38 18.55
CA LEU A 314 32.81 -7.26 19.74
C LEU A 314 32.12 -8.58 19.39
#